data_a1d248b3152ddc0b6b3adf27f692c988
#
_entry.id   a1d248b3152ddc0b6b3adf27f692c988
#
_cell.length_a   1.000
_cell.length_b   1.000
_cell.length_c   1.000
_cell.angle_alpha   90.00
_cell.angle_beta   90.00
_cell.angle_gamma   90.00
#
_symmetry.space_group_name_H-M   'P 1'
#
loop_
_entity.id
_entity.type
_entity.pdbx_description
1 polymer ?
#
loop_
_entity_poly.entity_id
_entity_poly.type
_entity_poly.pdbx_seq_one_letter_code
_entity_poly.pdbx_strand_id
1 'polypeptide(L)'
;MRSSASDADAAPDATSAAPITTLTSPTTPPEIADSLDMALAVALVETLPRFSRTLKQSVEQSEGLERLTMPQLLCLQAVAAKGATLAARLAEQMGVTAPTMTSRIDALAERGLITRRPDPLNRRQVWLAITPTGRDLLTRYQGLMEQRVRDLLTPLTPAQKERLLVAVGDIGSLIDGVGLADG
;
A
#
# COMPACT_ATOMS: atom_id res chain seq x y z
N MET A 1 59.24 57.20 -33.36
CA MET A 1 58.78 58.60 -33.04
C MET A 1 57.48 58.43 -32.24
N ARG A 2 57.64 58.79 -31.02
CA ARG A 2 56.70 59.62 -30.22
C ARG A 2 55.25 59.09 -30.18
N SER A 3 54.64 58.82 -29.13
CA SER A 3 54.52 59.50 -27.80
C SER A 3 53.09 59.31 -27.37
N SER A 4 52.98 58.79 -26.24
CA SER A 4 52.38 59.40 -25.06
C SER A 4 50.87 59.31 -24.97
N ALA A 5 50.55 58.77 -23.91
CA ALA A 5 49.82 59.24 -22.72
C ALA A 5 48.34 58.91 -22.75
N SER A 6 48.00 58.16 -21.73
CA SER A 6 47.35 58.66 -20.49
C SER A 6 45.87 59.02 -20.69
N ASP A 7 45.02 58.40 -20.07
CA ASP A 7 44.37 58.68 -18.80
C ASP A 7 43.26 57.68 -18.61
N ALA A 8 43.29 56.99 -17.54
CA ALA A 8 42.50 57.17 -16.32
C ALA A 8 41.00 57.27 -16.55
N ASP A 9 40.33 56.35 -16.02
CA ASP A 9 39.42 56.57 -14.88
C ASP A 9 38.12 55.80 -14.99
N ALA A 10 37.75 55.34 -13.83
CA ALA A 10 36.40 55.06 -13.35
C ALA A 10 35.74 53.73 -13.75
N ALA A 11 35.96 52.76 -12.88
CA ALA A 11 34.93 51.84 -12.55
C ALA A 11 33.74 52.54 -11.87
N PRO A 12 32.52 52.15 -12.09
CA PRO A 12 31.50 52.19 -11.05
C PRO A 12 31.11 50.80 -10.63
N ASP A 13 31.48 50.54 -9.45
CA ASP A 13 30.61 50.22 -8.33
C ASP A 13 29.73 48.96 -8.44
N ALA A 14 30.12 48.06 -7.60
CA ALA A 14 29.39 46.85 -7.23
C ALA A 14 27.95 47.19 -6.87
N THR A 15 27.05 46.79 -7.71
CA THR A 15 25.65 46.70 -7.32
C THR A 15 25.49 45.46 -6.43
N SER A 16 25.39 45.75 -5.15
CA SER A 16 24.97 44.88 -4.05
C SER A 16 23.76 44.03 -4.46
N ALA A 17 24.00 42.80 -4.78
CA ALA A 17 22.93 41.81 -4.85
C ALA A 17 22.44 41.57 -3.41
N ALA A 18 21.25 42.03 -3.11
CA ALA A 18 20.55 41.74 -1.88
C ALA A 18 20.44 40.22 -1.73
N PRO A 19 20.63 39.66 -0.54
CA PRO A 19 20.45 38.23 -0.32
C PRO A 19 19.01 37.87 -0.59
N ILE A 20 18.80 36.91 -1.52
CA ILE A 20 17.51 36.27 -1.70
C ILE A 20 17.13 35.70 -0.34
N THR A 21 16.15 36.31 0.29
CA THR A 21 15.52 35.80 1.49
C THR A 21 14.94 34.42 1.12
N THR A 22 15.62 33.38 1.52
CA THR A 22 15.12 32.00 1.49
C THR A 22 13.80 32.03 2.26
N LEU A 23 12.69 31.88 1.56
CA LEU A 23 11.40 31.63 2.16
C LEU A 23 11.52 30.36 3.02
N THR A 24 11.82 30.55 4.29
CA THR A 24 11.77 29.52 5.29
C THR A 24 10.32 29.07 5.33
N SER A 25 10.07 27.84 4.93
CA SER A 25 8.77 27.19 5.10
C SER A 25 8.34 27.40 6.56
N PRO A 26 7.09 27.76 6.86
CA PRO A 26 6.66 27.97 8.23
C PRO A 26 6.86 26.66 9.01
N THR A 27 7.82 26.66 9.92
CA THR A 27 8.01 25.55 10.86
C THR A 27 6.80 25.56 11.79
N THR A 28 5.91 24.61 11.59
CA THR A 28 4.78 24.36 12.51
C THR A 28 5.32 24.18 13.91
N PRO A 29 4.79 24.86 14.94
CA PRO A 29 5.22 24.66 16.33
C PRO A 29 5.09 23.19 16.72
N PRO A 30 6.05 22.62 17.45
CA PRO A 30 6.06 21.17 17.78
C PRO A 30 4.78 20.71 18.48
N GLU A 31 4.20 21.53 19.35
CA GLU A 31 2.91 21.22 20.01
C GLU A 31 1.73 21.04 19.03
N ILE A 32 1.71 21.78 17.93
CA ILE A 32 0.66 21.65 16.90
C ILE A 32 0.89 20.40 16.07
N ALA A 33 2.14 20.10 15.74
CA ALA A 33 2.51 18.87 15.02
C ALA A 33 2.13 17.63 15.84
N ASP A 34 2.52 17.55 17.11
CA ASP A 34 2.18 16.44 18.01
C ASP A 34 0.66 16.27 18.18
N SER A 35 -0.09 17.38 18.26
CA SER A 35 -1.54 17.36 18.36
C SER A 35 -2.20 16.85 17.07
N LEU A 36 -1.67 17.21 15.91
CA LEU A 36 -2.15 16.76 14.61
C LEU A 36 -1.86 15.26 14.41
N ASP A 37 -0.65 14.82 14.74
CA ASP A 37 -0.25 13.42 14.65
C ASP A 37 -1.12 12.54 15.54
N MET A 38 -1.39 12.95 16.76
CA MET A 38 -2.30 12.24 17.65
C MET A 38 -3.73 12.17 17.08
N ALA A 39 -4.25 13.30 16.59
CA ALA A 39 -5.61 13.34 16.01
C ALA A 39 -5.70 12.43 14.78
N LEU A 40 -4.70 12.43 13.92
CA LEU A 40 -4.63 11.59 12.73
C LEU A 40 -4.51 10.11 13.11
N ALA A 41 -3.66 9.77 14.08
CA ALA A 41 -3.51 8.40 14.57
C ALA A 41 -4.84 7.84 15.11
N VAL A 42 -5.55 8.59 15.95
CA VAL A 42 -6.87 8.20 16.47
C VAL A 42 -7.86 8.00 15.32
N ALA A 43 -7.94 8.97 14.40
CA ALA A 43 -8.85 8.89 13.25
C ALA A 43 -8.60 7.66 12.37
N LEU A 44 -7.34 7.33 12.10
CA LEU A 44 -6.96 6.15 11.30
C LEU A 44 -7.30 4.85 12.02
N VAL A 45 -6.93 4.73 13.31
CA VAL A 45 -7.18 3.53 14.12
C VAL A 45 -8.68 3.25 14.26
N GLU A 46 -9.52 4.27 14.36
CA GLU A 46 -10.97 4.11 14.48
C GLU A 46 -11.66 3.89 13.12
N THR A 47 -11.21 4.60 12.08
CA THR A 47 -11.93 4.64 10.79
C THR A 47 -11.59 3.45 9.90
N LEU A 48 -10.31 3.06 9.78
CA LEU A 48 -9.89 2.00 8.87
C LEU A 48 -10.52 0.64 9.17
N PRO A 49 -10.61 0.17 10.44
CA PRO A 49 -11.27 -1.08 10.76
C PRO A 49 -12.78 -1.06 10.46
N ARG A 50 -13.44 0.07 10.69
CA ARG A 50 -14.88 0.24 10.37
C ARG A 50 -15.11 0.18 8.87
N PHE A 51 -14.32 0.91 8.09
CA PHE A 51 -14.38 0.88 6.63
C PHE A 51 -14.13 -0.53 6.09
N SER A 52 -13.07 -1.19 6.54
CA SER A 52 -12.77 -2.57 6.16
C SER A 52 -13.90 -3.54 6.50
N ARG A 53 -14.53 -3.41 7.68
CA ARG A 53 -15.66 -4.25 8.10
C ARG A 53 -16.88 -4.03 7.20
N THR A 54 -17.22 -2.77 6.90
CA THR A 54 -18.36 -2.44 6.03
C THR A 54 -18.18 -3.04 4.64
N LEU A 55 -16.99 -2.93 4.06
CA LEU A 55 -16.69 -3.54 2.76
C LEU A 55 -16.80 -5.07 2.81
N LYS A 56 -16.22 -5.71 3.81
CA LYS A 56 -16.26 -7.17 3.98
C LYS A 56 -17.68 -7.70 4.06
N GLN A 57 -18.52 -7.12 4.92
CA GLN A 57 -19.91 -7.50 5.08
C GLN A 57 -20.70 -7.38 3.77
N SER A 58 -20.42 -6.35 2.98
CA SER A 58 -21.07 -6.13 1.69
C SER A 58 -20.69 -7.19 0.65
N VAL A 59 -19.48 -7.72 0.71
CA VAL A 59 -18.97 -8.73 -0.25
C VAL A 59 -19.35 -10.14 0.18
N GLU A 60 -19.38 -10.43 1.48
CA GLU A 60 -19.80 -11.73 2.02
C GLU A 60 -21.24 -12.10 1.64
N GLN A 61 -22.08 -11.12 1.35
CA GLN A 61 -23.46 -11.30 0.86
C GLN A 61 -23.55 -11.54 -0.65
N SER A 62 -22.43 -11.53 -1.38
CA SER A 62 -22.42 -11.69 -2.82
C SER A 62 -22.27 -13.16 -3.22
N GLU A 63 -23.14 -13.65 -4.10
CA GLU A 63 -23.12 -15.04 -4.57
C GLU A 63 -21.76 -15.44 -5.16
N GLY A 64 -21.27 -16.63 -4.77
CA GLY A 64 -20.05 -17.25 -5.30
C GLY A 64 -18.76 -16.95 -4.54
N LEU A 65 -18.78 -16.02 -3.56
CA LEU A 65 -17.63 -15.73 -2.68
C LEU A 65 -17.83 -16.25 -1.24
N GLU A 66 -19.03 -16.72 -0.92
CA GLU A 66 -19.51 -17.10 0.43
C GLU A 66 -18.72 -18.25 1.09
N ARG A 67 -17.81 -18.86 0.37
CA ARG A 67 -17.09 -20.06 0.82
C ARG A 67 -15.63 -19.83 1.20
N LEU A 68 -15.11 -18.61 1.08
CA LEU A 68 -13.75 -18.29 1.52
C LEU A 68 -13.78 -17.45 2.79
N THR A 69 -13.13 -17.95 3.82
CA THR A 69 -12.85 -17.11 4.99
C THR A 69 -11.80 -16.05 4.63
N MET A 70 -11.79 -14.94 5.34
CA MET A 70 -10.78 -13.88 5.13
C MET A 70 -9.33 -14.42 5.20
N PRO A 71 -8.96 -15.30 6.17
CA PRO A 71 -7.63 -15.91 6.19
C PRO A 71 -7.30 -16.75 4.95
N GLN A 72 -8.29 -17.43 4.37
CA GLN A 72 -8.10 -18.19 3.12
C GLN A 72 -7.92 -17.25 1.91
N LEU A 73 -8.70 -16.18 1.85
CA LEU A 73 -8.57 -15.18 0.80
C LEU A 73 -7.21 -14.49 0.82
N LEU A 74 -6.74 -14.07 2.00
CA LEU A 74 -5.39 -13.49 2.15
C LEU A 74 -4.29 -14.48 1.76
N CYS A 75 -4.46 -15.76 2.12
CA CYS A 75 -3.53 -16.82 1.70
C CYS A 75 -3.52 -16.96 0.16
N LEU A 76 -4.69 -16.97 -0.49
CA LEU A 76 -4.81 -17.05 -1.94
C LEU A 76 -4.18 -15.84 -2.64
N GLN A 77 -4.39 -14.63 -2.13
CA GLN A 77 -3.78 -13.39 -2.62
C GLN A 77 -2.24 -13.44 -2.51
N ALA A 78 -1.72 -13.90 -1.37
CA ALA A 78 -0.27 -14.02 -1.17
C ALA A 78 0.39 -15.03 -2.11
N VAL A 79 -0.29 -16.16 -2.41
CA VAL A 79 0.15 -17.13 -3.42
C VAL A 79 0.13 -16.50 -4.82
N ALA A 80 -0.92 -15.73 -5.15
CA ALA A 80 -1.05 -15.08 -6.45
C ALA A 80 0.04 -14.05 -6.70
N ALA A 81 0.36 -13.23 -5.70
CA ALA A 81 1.37 -12.16 -5.80
C ALA A 81 2.78 -12.69 -6.08
N LYS A 82 3.10 -13.89 -5.62
CA LYS A 82 4.45 -14.48 -5.76
C LYS A 82 4.59 -15.44 -6.97
N GLY A 83 3.50 -15.74 -7.66
CA GLY A 83 3.46 -16.73 -8.74
C GLY A 83 3.61 -18.17 -8.25
N ALA A 84 4.71 -18.50 -7.59
CA ALA A 84 4.92 -19.77 -6.88
C ALA A 84 5.70 -19.52 -5.58
N THR A 85 5.30 -20.17 -4.49
CA THR A 85 5.93 -19.99 -3.18
C THR A 85 5.93 -21.28 -2.36
N LEU A 86 6.89 -21.39 -1.43
CA LEU A 86 6.92 -22.49 -0.47
C LEU A 86 5.90 -22.26 0.65
N ALA A 87 5.20 -23.32 1.03
CA ALA A 87 4.22 -23.29 2.12
C ALA A 87 4.83 -22.78 3.45
N ALA A 88 6.07 -23.15 3.75
CA ALA A 88 6.77 -22.72 4.95
C ALA A 88 7.04 -21.21 4.95
N ARG A 89 7.51 -20.63 3.83
CA ARG A 89 7.72 -19.19 3.68
C ARG A 89 6.41 -18.41 3.78
N LEU A 90 5.34 -18.96 3.25
CA LEU A 90 4.03 -18.34 3.34
C LEU A 90 3.51 -18.32 4.78
N ALA A 91 3.74 -19.40 5.55
CA ALA A 91 3.39 -19.47 6.97
C ALA A 91 4.14 -18.41 7.79
N GLU A 92 5.45 -18.29 7.58
CA GLU A 92 6.31 -17.30 8.23
C GLU A 92 5.84 -15.87 7.90
N GLN A 93 5.65 -15.54 6.62
CA GLN A 93 5.19 -14.22 6.18
C GLN A 93 3.82 -13.85 6.75
N MET A 94 2.92 -14.82 6.90
CA MET A 94 1.58 -14.57 7.45
C MET A 94 1.51 -14.68 8.97
N GLY A 95 2.64 -14.92 9.66
CA GLY A 95 2.70 -15.04 11.11
C GLY A 95 1.85 -16.17 11.68
N VAL A 96 1.74 -17.29 10.96
CA VAL A 96 0.90 -18.44 11.37
C VAL A 96 1.72 -19.72 11.52
N THR A 97 1.22 -20.64 12.35
CA THR A 97 1.85 -21.95 12.53
C THR A 97 1.71 -22.84 11.28
N ALA A 98 2.65 -23.77 11.09
CA ALA A 98 2.61 -24.71 9.98
C ALA A 98 1.29 -25.54 9.88
N PRO A 99 0.71 -26.04 10.98
CA PRO A 99 -0.59 -26.71 10.94
C PRO A 99 -1.72 -25.79 10.46
N THR A 100 -1.74 -24.52 10.93
CA THR A 100 -2.74 -23.53 10.49
C THR A 100 -2.60 -23.24 9.00
N MET A 101 -1.38 -23.09 8.51
CA MET A 101 -1.12 -22.88 7.09
C MET A 101 -1.56 -24.10 6.28
N THR A 102 -1.22 -25.31 6.72
CA THR A 102 -1.63 -26.55 6.05
C THR A 102 -3.15 -26.61 5.91
N SER A 103 -3.92 -26.35 6.96
CA SER A 103 -5.38 -26.34 6.90
C SER A 103 -5.92 -25.33 5.88
N ARG A 104 -5.34 -24.11 5.79
CA ARG A 104 -5.74 -23.12 4.79
C ARG A 104 -5.42 -23.58 3.36
N ILE A 105 -4.23 -24.15 3.18
CA ILE A 105 -3.78 -24.71 1.89
C ILE A 105 -4.69 -25.87 1.47
N ASP A 106 -5.05 -26.76 2.39
CA ASP A 106 -5.95 -27.89 2.12
C ASP A 106 -7.29 -27.39 1.59
N ALA A 107 -7.91 -26.49 2.30
CA ALA A 107 -9.19 -25.89 1.91
C ALA A 107 -9.16 -25.18 0.55
N LEU A 108 -8.06 -24.49 0.21
CA LEU A 108 -7.89 -23.85 -1.09
C LEU A 108 -7.63 -24.84 -2.22
N ALA A 109 -6.87 -25.91 -1.94
CA ALA A 109 -6.55 -26.95 -2.91
C ALA A 109 -7.77 -27.85 -3.21
N GLU A 110 -8.56 -28.23 -2.20
CA GLU A 110 -9.84 -28.96 -2.35
C GLU A 110 -10.81 -28.21 -3.27
N ARG A 111 -10.76 -26.89 -3.25
CA ARG A 111 -11.57 -26.03 -4.13
C ARG A 111 -10.93 -25.77 -5.50
N GLY A 112 -9.79 -26.35 -5.78
CA GLY A 112 -9.07 -26.18 -7.04
C GLY A 112 -8.52 -24.75 -7.26
N LEU A 113 -8.36 -23.94 -6.18
CA LEU A 113 -7.90 -22.55 -6.30
C LEU A 113 -6.37 -22.45 -6.33
N ILE A 114 -5.68 -23.41 -5.75
CA ILE A 114 -4.22 -23.56 -5.79
C ILE A 114 -3.82 -24.97 -6.15
N THR A 115 -2.62 -25.12 -6.70
CA THR A 115 -1.95 -26.43 -6.87
C THR A 115 -0.85 -26.59 -5.84
N ARG A 116 -0.56 -27.85 -5.49
CA ARG A 116 0.54 -28.25 -4.61
C ARG A 116 1.50 -29.14 -5.38
N ARG A 117 2.78 -28.90 -5.24
CA ARG A 117 3.82 -29.76 -5.80
C ARG A 117 4.91 -29.97 -4.75
N PRO A 118 5.26 -31.24 -4.42
CA PRO A 118 6.43 -31.51 -3.60
C PRO A 118 7.67 -30.93 -4.26
N ASP A 119 8.58 -30.38 -3.44
CA ASP A 119 9.88 -29.95 -3.94
C ASP A 119 10.69 -31.17 -4.37
N PRO A 120 11.26 -31.18 -5.61
CA PRO A 120 12.05 -32.31 -6.09
C PRO A 120 13.30 -32.59 -5.26
N LEU A 121 13.89 -31.55 -4.65
CA LEU A 121 15.11 -31.64 -3.86
C LEU A 121 14.82 -31.89 -2.36
N ASN A 122 13.65 -31.49 -1.88
CA ASN A 122 13.25 -31.65 -0.49
C ASN A 122 11.76 -31.97 -0.37
N ARG A 123 11.40 -33.25 -0.36
CA ARG A 123 9.99 -33.71 -0.31
C ARG A 123 9.20 -33.26 0.93
N ARG A 124 9.88 -32.71 1.94
CA ARG A 124 9.20 -32.07 3.09
C ARG A 124 8.70 -30.66 2.77
N GLN A 125 9.17 -30.07 1.68
CA GLN A 125 8.73 -28.77 1.21
C GLN A 125 7.66 -28.94 0.12
N VAL A 126 6.69 -28.02 0.14
CA VAL A 126 5.57 -28.00 -0.82
C VAL A 126 5.54 -26.63 -1.50
N TRP A 127 5.64 -26.64 -2.81
CA TRP A 127 5.40 -25.48 -3.65
C TRP A 127 3.90 -25.30 -3.88
N LEU A 128 3.48 -24.05 -3.77
CA LEU A 128 2.10 -23.61 -4.01
C LEU A 128 2.08 -22.70 -5.24
N ALA A 129 1.11 -22.87 -6.09
CA ALA A 129 0.85 -22.00 -7.21
C ALA A 129 -0.66 -21.79 -7.38
N ILE A 130 -1.05 -20.56 -7.77
CA ILE A 130 -2.45 -20.25 -8.04
C ILE A 130 -2.89 -20.89 -9.37
N THR A 131 -4.11 -21.42 -9.39
CA THR A 131 -4.74 -21.93 -10.62
C THR A 131 -5.41 -20.83 -11.42
N PRO A 132 -5.81 -21.05 -12.69
CA PRO A 132 -6.69 -20.13 -13.42
C PRO A 132 -7.98 -19.82 -12.64
N THR A 133 -8.64 -20.85 -12.10
CA THR A 133 -9.85 -20.68 -11.27
C THR A 133 -9.61 -19.80 -10.05
N GLY A 134 -8.45 -19.94 -9.39
CA GLY A 134 -8.05 -19.09 -8.28
C GLY A 134 -7.86 -17.63 -8.68
N ARG A 135 -7.24 -17.38 -9.85
CA ARG A 135 -7.09 -16.04 -10.41
C ARG A 135 -8.43 -15.40 -10.76
N ASP A 136 -9.30 -16.15 -11.42
CA ASP A 136 -10.65 -15.67 -11.79
C ASP A 136 -11.47 -15.30 -10.55
N LEU A 137 -11.34 -16.07 -9.48
CA LEU A 137 -11.99 -15.77 -8.21
C LEU A 137 -11.44 -14.49 -7.58
N LEU A 138 -10.12 -14.27 -7.57
CA LEU A 138 -9.52 -13.02 -7.07
C LEU A 138 -9.94 -11.81 -7.91
N THR A 139 -9.99 -11.93 -9.23
CA THR A 139 -10.44 -10.86 -10.13
C THR A 139 -11.89 -10.48 -9.84
N ARG A 140 -12.77 -11.47 -9.68
CA ARG A 140 -14.17 -11.21 -9.31
C ARG A 140 -14.30 -10.55 -7.93
N TYR A 141 -13.53 -11.04 -6.96
CA TYR A 141 -13.51 -10.44 -5.63
C TYR A 141 -13.08 -8.97 -5.67
N GLN A 142 -11.99 -8.68 -6.39
CA GLN A 142 -11.50 -7.31 -6.58
C GLN A 142 -12.55 -6.42 -7.25
N GLY A 143 -13.18 -6.86 -8.32
CA GLY A 143 -14.23 -6.12 -9.00
C GLY A 143 -15.44 -5.81 -8.10
N LEU A 144 -15.85 -6.75 -7.26
CA LEU A 144 -16.90 -6.52 -6.27
C LEU A 144 -16.49 -5.51 -5.20
N MET A 145 -15.26 -5.59 -4.70
CA MET A 145 -14.73 -4.62 -3.73
C MET A 145 -14.69 -3.21 -4.33
N GLU A 146 -14.18 -3.08 -5.56
CA GLU A 146 -14.14 -1.79 -6.26
C GLU A 146 -15.55 -1.22 -6.49
N GLN A 147 -16.52 -2.07 -6.84
CA GLN A 147 -17.90 -1.63 -6.99
C GLN A 147 -18.48 -1.13 -5.66
N ARG A 148 -18.27 -1.86 -4.57
CA ARG A 148 -18.73 -1.44 -3.24
C ARG A 148 -18.09 -0.14 -2.76
N VAL A 149 -16.80 0.05 -3.04
CA VAL A 149 -16.13 1.33 -2.78
C VAL A 149 -16.78 2.45 -3.60
N ARG A 150 -17.03 2.24 -4.90
CA ARG A 150 -17.72 3.22 -5.74
C ARG A 150 -19.10 3.60 -5.20
N ASP A 151 -19.88 2.62 -4.76
CA ASP A 151 -21.19 2.85 -4.16
C ASP A 151 -21.10 3.72 -2.89
N LEU A 152 -20.12 3.45 -2.02
CA LEU A 152 -19.85 4.24 -0.82
C LEU A 152 -19.39 5.68 -1.12
N LEU A 153 -18.72 5.89 -2.26
CA LEU A 153 -18.24 7.20 -2.69
C LEU A 153 -19.33 8.03 -3.40
N THR A 154 -20.49 7.42 -3.75
CA THR A 154 -21.58 8.10 -4.48
C THR A 154 -22.06 9.40 -3.81
N PRO A 155 -22.28 9.47 -2.49
CA PRO A 155 -22.77 10.70 -1.86
C PRO A 155 -21.73 11.83 -1.76
N LEU A 156 -20.46 11.57 -2.08
CA LEU A 156 -19.40 12.57 -1.97
C LEU A 156 -19.39 13.52 -3.18
N THR A 157 -19.14 14.79 -2.91
CA THR A 157 -18.89 15.81 -3.95
C THR A 157 -17.55 15.56 -4.66
N PRO A 158 -17.34 16.09 -5.89
CA PRO A 158 -16.06 15.98 -6.57
C PRO A 158 -14.88 16.44 -5.74
N ALA A 159 -14.98 17.60 -5.07
CA ALA A 159 -13.93 18.14 -4.22
C ALA A 159 -13.60 17.24 -3.01
N GLN A 160 -14.59 16.52 -2.45
CA GLN A 160 -14.36 15.55 -1.38
C GLN A 160 -13.63 14.31 -1.93
N LYS A 161 -13.99 13.84 -3.12
CA LYS A 161 -13.34 12.70 -3.79
C LYS A 161 -11.87 13.01 -4.10
N GLU A 162 -11.57 14.20 -4.58
CA GLU A 162 -10.19 14.65 -4.84
C GLU A 162 -9.34 14.66 -3.56
N ARG A 163 -9.85 15.26 -2.48
CA ARG A 163 -9.15 15.24 -1.19
C ARG A 163 -8.92 13.83 -0.66
N LEU A 164 -9.92 12.96 -0.79
CA LEU A 164 -9.81 11.57 -0.37
C LEU A 164 -8.77 10.82 -1.21
N LEU A 165 -8.70 11.07 -2.51
CA LEU A 165 -7.72 10.44 -3.41
C LEU A 165 -6.28 10.80 -2.99
N VAL A 166 -6.02 12.07 -2.68
CA VAL A 166 -4.71 12.53 -2.18
C VAL A 166 -4.39 11.84 -0.85
N ALA A 167 -5.32 11.87 0.12
CA ALA A 167 -5.10 11.26 1.43
C ALA A 167 -4.84 9.75 1.37
N VAL A 168 -5.53 9.03 0.48
CA VAL A 168 -5.28 7.59 0.27
C VAL A 168 -3.91 7.36 -0.35
N GLY A 169 -3.46 8.21 -1.26
CA GLY A 169 -2.11 8.17 -1.82
C GLY A 169 -1.03 8.38 -0.77
N ASP A 170 -1.23 9.36 0.13
CA ASP A 170 -0.31 9.62 1.23
C ASP A 170 -0.22 8.43 2.20
N ILE A 171 -1.36 7.82 2.55
CA ILE A 171 -1.40 6.61 3.39
C ILE A 171 -0.66 5.44 2.70
N GLY A 172 -0.86 5.25 1.39
CA GLY A 172 -0.15 4.24 0.62
C GLY A 172 1.36 4.42 0.71
N SER A 173 1.84 5.64 0.49
CA SER A 173 3.27 5.98 0.57
C SER A 173 3.87 5.74 1.96
N LEU A 174 3.11 6.01 3.03
CA LEU A 174 3.54 5.70 4.40
C LEU A 174 3.71 4.20 4.63
N ILE A 175 2.78 3.39 4.14
CA ILE A 175 2.83 1.92 4.28
C ILE A 175 4.02 1.34 3.51
N ASP A 176 4.25 1.81 2.29
CA ASP A 176 5.38 1.37 1.47
C ASP A 176 6.73 1.75 2.11
N GLY A 177 6.80 2.95 2.72
CA GLY A 177 8.00 3.41 3.43
C GLY A 177 8.34 2.59 4.67
N VAL A 178 7.35 2.13 5.42
CA VAL A 178 7.55 1.25 6.59
C VAL A 178 7.99 -0.16 6.16
N GLY A 179 7.42 -0.70 5.07
CA GLY A 179 7.78 -2.04 4.56
C GLY A 179 9.20 -2.15 4.01
N LEU A 180 9.87 -1.04 3.69
CA LEU A 180 11.26 -1.02 3.22
C LEU A 180 12.29 -0.97 4.37
N ALA A 181 11.84 -0.69 5.62
CA ALA A 181 12.70 -0.60 6.79
C ALA A 181 12.96 -1.96 7.46
N ASP A 182 12.17 -2.98 7.15
CA ASP A 182 12.22 -4.33 7.76
C ASP A 182 12.79 -5.42 6.81
N GLY A 183 13.47 -5.00 5.70
CA GLY A 183 14.00 -5.90 4.69
C GLY A 183 15.54 -6.11 4.74
#